data_6a10de2fcb3b46f79d801dc2d43dcf62
#
_entry.id   6a10de2fcb3b46f79d801dc2d43dcf62
#
_cell.length_a   1.000
_cell.length_b   1.000
_cell.length_c   1.000
_cell.angle_alpha   90.00
_cell.angle_beta   90.00
_cell.angle_gamma   90.00
#
_symmetry.space_group_name_H-M   'P 1'
#
loop_
_entity.id
_entity.type
_entity.pdbx_description
1 polymer ?
#
loop_
_entity_poly.entity_id
_entity_poly.type
_entity_poly.pdbx_seq_one_letter_code
_entity_poly.pdbx_strand_id
1 'polypeptide(L)'
;MSSDQSSSNEEDKLNKMGKYNLPHKRDFRQHAHCNPLALVSIPYPFNPDCIDWSINYSYAIKNNIINNSKIYLNTSNYPIKYNNDNFTVKNTIKKDLNGPHVDILDVGCGYGGLLYNISKSLKDNSLALGMEIRDKVTNYVGEKIKVLRLNSDNKEYNNISVVKTNAMKLILNYFYKGQINKIFFCFADPHFKKYNHRKRIINKYLLNDYAYLLANKGRLYIITDVKELFDWEICNIKQNGNFKELSKEEIEKDIFVDFMKNTNEGKKVQKENREMWYSVFEKVDSNIKTVNELYEMLQFNKEDD
;
A
#
# COMPACT_ATOMS: atom_id res chain seq x y z
N MET A 1 0.69 32.69 12.84
CA MET A 1 1.96 32.63 12.05
C MET A 1 3.16 32.11 12.88
N SER A 2 2.97 31.21 13.84
CA SER A 2 4.06 30.74 14.74
C SER A 2 4.17 29.22 14.91
N SER A 3 3.45 28.42 14.11
CA SER A 3 3.46 26.96 14.23
C SER A 3 4.40 26.23 13.24
N ASP A 4 4.93 26.93 12.24
CA ASP A 4 5.83 26.30 11.24
C ASP A 4 7.30 26.24 11.67
N GLN A 5 7.70 26.98 12.73
CA GLN A 5 9.11 27.05 13.15
C GLN A 5 9.58 25.89 14.03
N SER A 6 8.70 25.20 14.72
CA SER A 6 9.12 24.10 15.64
C SER A 6 9.29 22.74 14.94
N SER A 7 8.56 22.48 13.87
CA SER A 7 8.74 21.26 13.06
C SER A 7 9.96 21.34 12.14
N SER A 8 10.35 22.54 11.72
CA SER A 8 11.57 22.77 10.95
C SER A 8 12.86 22.46 11.76
N ASN A 9 12.85 22.69 13.06
CA ASN A 9 14.02 22.50 13.91
C ASN A 9 14.38 21.03 14.19
N GLU A 10 13.43 20.11 14.22
CA GLU A 10 13.72 18.67 14.35
C GLU A 10 14.13 18.04 13.03
N GLU A 11 13.49 18.40 11.92
CA GLU A 11 13.91 17.97 10.57
C GLU A 11 15.30 18.53 10.23
N ASP A 12 15.61 19.77 10.62
CA ASP A 12 16.94 20.38 10.42
C ASP A 12 18.02 19.76 11.32
N LYS A 13 17.68 19.23 12.49
CA LYS A 13 18.61 18.45 13.34
C LYS A 13 18.90 17.08 12.77
N LEU A 14 17.89 16.37 12.24
CA LEU A 14 18.11 15.10 11.52
C LEU A 14 18.93 15.29 10.23
N ASN A 15 18.71 16.40 9.52
CA ASN A 15 19.46 16.74 8.30
C ASN A 15 20.96 16.96 8.54
N LYS A 16 21.38 17.30 9.77
CA LYS A 16 22.79 17.59 10.11
C LYS A 16 23.58 16.36 10.57
N MET A 17 22.95 15.19 10.74
CA MET A 17 23.61 13.99 11.22
C MET A 17 24.12 13.04 10.12
N GLY A 18 23.80 13.29 8.85
CA GLY A 18 24.21 12.42 7.74
C GLY A 18 25.22 13.08 6.80
N LYS A 19 25.98 12.25 6.09
CA LYS A 19 26.93 12.68 5.05
C LYS A 19 26.24 13.39 3.88
N TYR A 20 24.95 13.09 3.64
CA TYR A 20 24.12 13.64 2.58
C TYR A 20 22.87 14.28 3.15
N ASN A 21 22.49 15.44 2.62
CA ASN A 21 21.28 16.17 3.04
C ASN A 21 20.00 15.47 2.56
N LEU A 22 19.02 15.38 3.45
CA LEU A 22 17.68 14.89 3.07
C LEU A 22 16.93 15.91 2.20
N PRO A 23 16.09 15.46 1.26
CA PRO A 23 15.29 16.35 0.44
C PRO A 23 14.27 17.11 1.31
N HIS A 24 13.97 18.36 0.98
CA HIS A 24 12.96 19.15 1.67
C HIS A 24 11.57 18.95 1.07
N LYS A 25 10.56 18.68 1.88
CA LYS A 25 9.17 18.50 1.42
C LYS A 25 8.64 19.69 0.64
N ARG A 26 9.07 20.91 0.96
CA ARG A 26 8.65 22.16 0.27
C ARG A 26 8.93 22.12 -1.22
N ASP A 27 10.01 21.46 -1.65
CA ASP A 27 10.45 21.41 -3.05
C ASP A 27 9.62 20.40 -3.86
N PHE A 28 8.90 19.50 -3.18
CA PHE A 28 8.07 18.45 -3.76
C PHE A 28 6.57 18.63 -3.48
N ARG A 29 6.14 19.84 -3.15
CA ARG A 29 4.72 20.11 -2.88
C ARG A 29 3.87 19.84 -4.13
N GLN A 30 2.79 19.10 -3.93
CA GLN A 30 1.76 18.83 -4.93
C GLN A 30 0.40 18.85 -4.25
N HIS A 31 -0.64 19.26 -4.98
CA HIS A 31 -2.00 19.32 -4.48
C HIS A 31 -2.38 17.98 -3.84
N ALA A 32 -2.98 18.02 -2.64
CA ALA A 32 -3.33 16.80 -1.89
C ALA A 32 -4.42 15.98 -2.59
N HIS A 33 -5.41 16.68 -3.17
CA HIS A 33 -6.56 16.03 -3.80
C HIS A 33 -6.28 15.72 -5.27
N CYS A 34 -5.80 14.51 -5.55
CA CYS A 34 -5.78 13.96 -6.90
C CYS A 34 -7.12 13.28 -7.19
N ASN A 35 -7.58 13.37 -8.45
CA ASN A 35 -8.73 12.60 -8.89
C ASN A 35 -8.29 11.19 -9.33
N PRO A 36 -8.48 10.13 -8.51
CA PRO A 36 -8.03 8.79 -8.85
C PRO A 36 -8.83 8.17 -10.01
N LEU A 37 -9.97 8.75 -10.37
CA LEU A 37 -10.79 8.29 -11.49
C LEU A 37 -10.44 9.00 -12.81
N ALA A 38 -9.53 9.98 -12.80
CA ALA A 38 -9.10 10.66 -14.02
C ALA A 38 -8.41 9.69 -15.00
N LEU A 39 -8.56 9.96 -16.29
CA LEU A 39 -7.87 9.24 -17.36
C LEU A 39 -6.44 9.78 -17.47
N VAL A 40 -5.58 9.38 -16.53
CA VAL A 40 -4.15 9.70 -16.57
C VAL A 40 -3.40 8.43 -16.93
N SER A 41 -2.56 8.51 -17.95
CA SER A 41 -1.66 7.41 -18.30
C SER A 41 -0.54 7.36 -17.25
N ILE A 42 -0.52 6.29 -16.47
CA ILE A 42 0.57 5.96 -15.56
C ILE A 42 1.16 4.64 -16.06
N PRO A 43 2.47 4.56 -16.29
CA PRO A 43 3.10 3.29 -16.63
C PRO A 43 2.86 2.26 -15.53
N TYR A 44 2.46 1.06 -15.89
CA TYR A 44 2.21 -0.02 -14.95
C TYR A 44 2.60 -1.38 -15.58
N PRO A 45 2.95 -2.39 -14.79
CA PRO A 45 3.22 -3.72 -15.30
C PRO A 45 1.94 -4.36 -15.83
N PHE A 46 2.07 -5.18 -16.87
CA PHE A 46 0.92 -5.89 -17.43
C PHE A 46 0.33 -6.90 -16.43
N ASN A 47 1.21 -7.60 -15.72
CA ASN A 47 0.89 -8.53 -14.65
C ASN A 47 2.08 -8.64 -13.67
N PRO A 48 1.97 -9.34 -12.54
CA PRO A 48 3.07 -9.48 -11.59
C PRO A 48 4.35 -10.11 -12.13
N ASP A 49 4.27 -10.95 -13.19
CA ASP A 49 5.45 -11.55 -13.83
C ASP A 49 6.29 -10.52 -14.61
N CYS A 50 5.72 -9.37 -14.93
CA CYS A 50 6.36 -8.31 -15.70
C CYS A 50 7.09 -7.28 -14.82
N ILE A 51 7.24 -7.52 -13.50
CA ILE A 51 7.90 -6.59 -12.60
C ILE A 51 9.30 -7.10 -12.26
N ASP A 52 10.27 -6.20 -12.40
CA ASP A 52 11.60 -6.39 -11.84
C ASP A 52 11.75 -5.58 -10.54
N TRP A 53 11.52 -6.25 -9.42
CA TRP A 53 11.65 -5.65 -8.10
C TRP A 53 13.10 -5.31 -7.72
N SER A 54 14.12 -5.81 -8.44
CA SER A 54 15.51 -5.43 -8.19
C SER A 54 15.79 -3.96 -8.43
N ILE A 55 15.00 -3.30 -9.30
CA ILE A 55 15.05 -1.86 -9.52
C ILE A 55 14.69 -1.09 -8.23
N ASN A 56 13.71 -1.58 -7.49
CA ASN A 56 13.23 -0.95 -6.26
C ASN A 56 14.06 -1.36 -5.04
N TYR A 57 14.56 -2.60 -5.03
CA TYR A 57 15.20 -3.24 -3.88
C TYR A 57 16.58 -3.84 -4.23
N SER A 58 17.40 -3.08 -4.94
CA SER A 58 18.70 -3.52 -5.49
C SER A 58 19.68 -4.12 -4.47
N TYR A 59 19.54 -3.77 -3.20
CA TYR A 59 20.38 -4.29 -2.13
C TYR A 59 19.80 -5.54 -1.45
N ALA A 60 18.45 -5.68 -1.44
CA ALA A 60 17.79 -6.83 -0.85
C ALA A 60 17.68 -8.01 -1.85
N ILE A 61 17.56 -7.71 -3.14
CA ILE A 61 17.37 -8.71 -4.20
C ILE A 61 18.68 -8.87 -5.01
N LYS A 62 19.79 -9.11 -4.33
CA LYS A 62 21.12 -9.17 -4.97
C LYS A 62 21.34 -10.37 -5.90
N ASN A 63 20.66 -11.48 -5.69
CA ASN A 63 20.99 -12.76 -6.30
C ASN A 63 19.88 -13.38 -7.16
N ASN A 64 18.71 -12.77 -7.23
CA ASN A 64 17.67 -13.21 -8.14
C ASN A 64 17.66 -12.30 -9.35
N ILE A 65 18.70 -12.46 -10.17
CA ILE A 65 18.62 -12.02 -11.56
C ILE A 65 17.49 -12.85 -12.17
N ILE A 66 16.32 -12.26 -12.28
CA ILE A 66 15.33 -12.72 -13.24
C ILE A 66 15.96 -12.37 -14.57
N ASN A 67 16.87 -13.24 -15.01
CA ASN A 67 17.45 -13.17 -16.35
C ASN A 67 16.29 -13.13 -17.33
N ASN A 68 16.16 -12.03 -18.06
CA ASN A 68 15.29 -11.83 -19.21
C ASN A 68 13.81 -11.51 -18.96
N SER A 69 13.38 -11.06 -17.78
CA SER A 69 12.08 -10.40 -17.73
C SER A 69 12.18 -9.01 -18.39
N LYS A 70 11.89 -8.96 -19.69
CA LYS A 70 11.62 -7.69 -20.36
C LYS A 70 10.47 -7.04 -19.59
N ILE A 71 10.73 -5.89 -18.94
CA ILE A 71 9.68 -5.10 -18.28
C ILE A 71 8.77 -4.58 -19.40
N TYR A 72 7.65 -5.23 -19.59
CA TYR A 72 6.60 -4.71 -20.45
C TYR A 72 5.79 -3.72 -19.64
N LEU A 73 6.25 -2.48 -19.60
CA LEU A 73 5.40 -1.39 -19.18
C LEU A 73 4.34 -1.19 -20.27
N ASN A 74 3.07 -1.07 -19.89
CA ASN A 74 2.02 -0.69 -20.83
C ASN A 74 2.18 0.80 -21.15
N THR A 75 3.16 1.09 -22.04
CA THR A 75 3.40 2.42 -22.54
C THR A 75 2.70 2.55 -23.90
N SER A 76 1.52 3.16 -23.89
CA SER A 76 0.92 3.94 -24.99
C SER A 76 0.74 3.30 -26.39
N ASN A 77 1.22 2.14 -26.70
CA ASN A 77 0.98 1.49 -28.00
C ASN A 77 -0.14 0.44 -27.89
N TYR A 78 -1.36 0.89 -27.92
CA TYR A 78 -2.52 0.06 -28.13
C TYR A 78 -2.80 -0.08 -29.64
N PRO A 79 -3.16 -1.26 -30.16
CA PRO A 79 -3.29 -2.54 -29.45
C PRO A 79 -1.96 -3.25 -29.25
N ILE A 80 -1.76 -3.86 -28.08
CA ILE A 80 -0.65 -4.77 -27.85
C ILE A 80 -0.81 -5.92 -28.82
N LYS A 81 0.16 -6.11 -29.74
CA LYS A 81 0.19 -7.30 -30.59
C LYS A 81 0.66 -8.46 -29.73
N TYR A 82 -0.27 -9.26 -29.26
CA TYR A 82 0.05 -10.54 -28.63
C TYR A 82 0.52 -11.51 -29.71
N ASN A 83 1.79 -11.89 -29.69
CA ASN A 83 2.22 -13.09 -30.40
C ASN A 83 1.66 -14.28 -29.61
N ASN A 84 0.69 -14.98 -30.20
CA ASN A 84 -0.01 -16.12 -29.60
C ASN A 84 0.93 -17.23 -29.10
N ASP A 85 2.15 -17.30 -29.61
CA ASP A 85 3.11 -18.36 -29.32
C ASP A 85 3.78 -18.26 -27.94
N ASN A 86 3.65 -17.12 -27.25
CA ASN A 86 4.26 -16.89 -25.93
C ASN A 86 3.26 -16.74 -24.79
N PHE A 87 1.96 -16.86 -25.06
CA PHE A 87 0.92 -16.82 -24.05
C PHE A 87 0.56 -18.22 -23.57
N THR A 88 1.50 -18.92 -22.96
CA THR A 88 1.12 -19.96 -22.03
C THR A 88 0.60 -19.24 -20.78
N VAL A 89 -0.71 -19.28 -20.57
CA VAL A 89 -1.31 -19.08 -19.27
C VAL A 89 -0.71 -20.17 -18.37
N LYS A 90 0.48 -19.93 -17.88
CA LYS A 90 0.99 -20.69 -16.75
C LYS A 90 0.00 -20.39 -15.64
N ASN A 91 -0.81 -21.39 -15.28
CA ASN A 91 -1.57 -21.34 -14.05
C ASN A 91 -0.61 -20.82 -12.97
N THR A 92 -0.79 -19.58 -12.57
CA THR A 92 0.01 -18.93 -11.53
C THR A 92 -0.42 -19.48 -10.18
N ILE A 93 -0.22 -20.78 -10.02
CA ILE A 93 -0.16 -21.45 -8.74
C ILE A 93 1.07 -20.86 -8.07
N LYS A 94 0.86 -20.19 -6.93
CA LYS A 94 1.86 -19.70 -5.98
C LYS A 94 3.29 -19.91 -6.50
N LYS A 95 3.88 -18.86 -7.06
CA LYS A 95 5.33 -18.82 -7.17
C LYS A 95 5.85 -18.91 -5.74
N ASP A 96 6.60 -19.97 -5.42
CA ASP A 96 7.26 -20.07 -4.12
C ASP A 96 8.12 -18.83 -3.95
N LEU A 97 7.63 -17.90 -3.13
CA LEU A 97 8.34 -16.66 -2.81
C LEU A 97 9.41 -16.97 -1.75
N ASN A 98 10.36 -17.85 -2.10
CA ASN A 98 11.44 -18.32 -1.22
C ASN A 98 12.53 -17.28 -0.97
N GLY A 99 12.33 -16.04 -1.35
CA GLY A 99 13.30 -14.95 -1.19
C GLY A 99 12.63 -13.64 -0.80
N PRO A 100 13.41 -12.53 -0.76
CA PRO A 100 12.84 -11.21 -0.49
C PRO A 100 11.75 -10.85 -1.48
N HIS A 101 10.57 -10.53 -0.97
CA HIS A 101 9.41 -10.15 -1.78
C HIS A 101 8.56 -9.10 -1.07
N VAL A 102 7.83 -8.33 -1.87
CA VAL A 102 6.90 -7.34 -1.33
C VAL A 102 5.71 -8.08 -0.70
N ASP A 103 5.56 -7.93 0.60
CA ASP A 103 4.48 -8.51 1.39
C ASP A 103 3.75 -7.48 2.28
N ILE A 104 4.20 -6.23 2.25
CA ILE A 104 3.59 -5.10 2.98
C ILE A 104 3.33 -3.94 2.03
N LEU A 105 2.13 -3.40 2.06
CA LEU A 105 1.70 -2.27 1.23
C LEU A 105 1.26 -1.08 2.09
N ASP A 106 1.76 0.11 1.76
CA ASP A 106 1.27 1.39 2.24
C ASP A 106 0.55 2.10 1.08
N VAL A 107 -0.77 1.98 1.02
CA VAL A 107 -1.58 2.48 -0.08
C VAL A 107 -1.96 3.93 0.15
N GLY A 108 -1.49 4.81 -0.73
CA GLY A 108 -1.55 6.25 -0.52
C GLY A 108 -0.48 6.72 0.47
N CYS A 109 0.74 6.21 0.34
CA CYS A 109 1.81 6.38 1.34
C CYS A 109 2.22 7.85 1.63
N GLY A 110 1.70 8.80 0.85
CA GLY A 110 2.05 10.21 1.03
C GLY A 110 3.57 10.41 1.03
N TYR A 111 4.07 11.11 2.03
CA TYR A 111 5.51 11.38 2.20
C TYR A 111 6.29 10.21 2.84
N GLY A 112 5.72 9.00 2.89
CA GLY A 112 6.39 7.77 3.29
C GLY A 112 6.58 7.60 4.80
N GLY A 113 5.81 8.30 5.63
CA GLY A 113 5.98 8.27 7.08
C GLY A 113 5.93 6.86 7.67
N LEU A 114 4.97 6.04 7.26
CA LEU A 114 4.86 4.66 7.71
C LEU A 114 6.05 3.81 7.25
N LEU A 115 6.47 3.91 5.99
CA LEU A 115 7.57 3.14 5.44
C LEU A 115 8.86 3.30 6.26
N TYR A 116 9.21 4.55 6.63
CA TYR A 116 10.40 4.80 7.45
C TYR A 116 10.27 4.21 8.85
N ASN A 117 9.07 4.27 9.46
CA ASN A 117 8.83 3.75 10.80
C ASN A 117 8.96 2.22 10.84
N ILE A 118 8.43 1.51 9.85
CA ILE A 118 8.41 0.04 9.83
C ILE A 118 9.74 -0.58 9.37
N SER A 119 10.57 0.14 8.63
CA SER A 119 11.78 -0.40 7.99
C SER A 119 12.66 -1.21 8.93
N LYS A 120 12.87 -0.76 10.17
CA LYS A 120 13.73 -1.44 11.15
C LYS A 120 13.09 -2.65 11.83
N SER A 121 11.77 -2.80 11.68
CA SER A 121 10.99 -3.86 12.34
C SER A 121 10.53 -4.96 11.37
N LEU A 122 10.89 -4.84 10.10
CA LEU A 122 10.58 -5.86 9.11
C LEU A 122 11.48 -7.07 9.30
N LYS A 123 10.91 -8.27 9.12
CA LYS A 123 11.67 -9.52 9.09
C LYS A 123 12.59 -9.55 7.86
N ASP A 124 13.60 -10.40 7.92
CA ASP A 124 14.41 -10.75 6.76
C ASP A 124 13.52 -11.16 5.60
N ASN A 125 13.71 -10.96 4.42
CA ASN A 125 12.88 -11.27 3.26
C ASN A 125 11.55 -10.51 3.12
N SER A 126 11.13 -9.71 4.11
CA SER A 126 9.91 -8.90 4.04
C SER A 126 10.23 -7.52 3.44
N LEU A 127 9.53 -7.14 2.38
CA LEU A 127 9.71 -5.85 1.73
C LEU A 127 8.41 -5.04 1.78
N ALA A 128 8.52 -3.75 2.11
CA ALA A 128 7.39 -2.85 2.13
C ALA A 128 7.41 -1.88 0.95
N LEU A 129 6.27 -1.74 0.28
CA LEU A 129 6.10 -0.86 -0.86
C LEU A 129 5.07 0.23 -0.56
N GLY A 130 5.45 1.48 -0.76
CA GLY A 130 4.51 2.60 -0.84
C GLY A 130 3.94 2.76 -2.24
N MET A 131 2.63 2.94 -2.34
CA MET A 131 1.94 3.25 -3.59
C MET A 131 1.38 4.67 -3.50
N GLU A 132 1.80 5.57 -4.38
CA GLU A 132 1.35 6.97 -4.37
C GLU A 132 1.01 7.42 -5.79
N ILE A 133 -0.08 8.17 -5.92
CA ILE A 133 -0.56 8.66 -7.23
C ILE A 133 0.10 9.99 -7.63
N ARG A 134 0.55 10.77 -6.66
CA ARG A 134 1.14 12.10 -6.86
C ARG A 134 2.61 12.00 -7.23
N ASP A 135 2.96 12.48 -8.40
CA ASP A 135 4.30 12.39 -8.97
C ASP A 135 5.40 13.00 -8.08
N LYS A 136 5.24 14.26 -7.70
CA LYS A 136 6.23 14.96 -6.87
C LYS A 136 6.41 14.32 -5.49
N VAL A 137 5.31 13.84 -4.90
CA VAL A 137 5.35 13.19 -3.59
C VAL A 137 6.06 11.84 -3.67
N THR A 138 5.80 11.05 -4.72
CA THR A 138 6.52 9.79 -4.97
C THR A 138 8.01 10.04 -5.15
N ASN A 139 8.38 11.06 -5.94
CA ASN A 139 9.78 11.43 -6.15
C ASN A 139 10.47 11.84 -4.84
N TYR A 140 9.79 12.60 -3.97
CA TYR A 140 10.32 12.91 -2.64
C TYR A 140 10.64 11.66 -1.84
N VAL A 141 9.70 10.70 -1.79
CA VAL A 141 9.91 9.46 -1.02
C VAL A 141 11.08 8.67 -1.59
N GLY A 142 11.17 8.53 -2.90
CA GLY A 142 12.28 7.85 -3.58
C GLY A 142 13.64 8.48 -3.28
N GLU A 143 13.75 9.81 -3.42
CA GLU A 143 14.99 10.52 -3.10
C GLU A 143 15.33 10.42 -1.60
N LYS A 144 14.35 10.53 -0.72
CA LYS A 144 14.60 10.38 0.72
C LYS A 144 15.10 8.98 1.08
N ILE A 145 14.50 7.92 0.54
CA ILE A 145 14.96 6.54 0.75
C ILE A 145 16.39 6.38 0.26
N LYS A 146 16.72 6.92 -0.92
CA LYS A 146 18.07 6.88 -1.48
C LYS A 146 19.10 7.55 -0.57
N VAL A 147 18.80 8.73 -0.05
CA VAL A 147 19.68 9.46 0.87
C VAL A 147 19.83 8.72 2.21
N LEU A 148 18.75 8.15 2.75
CA LEU A 148 18.79 7.35 3.98
C LEU A 148 19.66 6.11 3.81
N ARG A 149 19.58 5.40 2.67
CA ARG A 149 20.47 4.28 2.34
C ARG A 149 21.95 4.74 2.31
N LEU A 150 22.25 5.83 1.60
CA LEU A 150 23.60 6.37 1.52
C LEU A 150 24.14 6.79 2.88
N ASN A 151 23.34 7.43 3.72
CA ASN A 151 23.74 7.86 5.06
C ASN A 151 23.99 6.69 6.03
N SER A 152 23.43 5.52 5.75
CA SER A 152 23.67 4.27 6.49
C SER A 152 24.68 3.34 5.81
N ASP A 153 25.48 3.83 4.86
CA ASP A 153 26.40 3.01 4.05
C ASP A 153 25.70 1.78 3.42
N ASN A 154 24.43 1.98 3.00
CA ASN A 154 23.54 0.97 2.44
C ASN A 154 23.24 -0.23 3.35
N LYS A 155 23.27 -0.04 4.66
CA LYS A 155 22.93 -1.07 5.65
C LYS A 155 21.47 -1.03 6.07
N GLU A 156 20.83 0.15 6.03
CA GLU A 156 19.44 0.35 6.44
C GLU A 156 18.55 0.77 5.24
N TYR A 157 17.24 0.70 5.40
CA TYR A 157 16.20 1.12 4.45
C TYR A 157 16.21 0.40 3.09
N ASN A 158 16.89 -0.76 3.01
CA ASN A 158 16.94 -1.56 1.78
C ASN A 158 15.66 -2.36 1.53
N ASN A 159 14.81 -2.48 2.54
CA ASN A 159 13.57 -3.24 2.57
C ASN A 159 12.33 -2.38 2.34
N ILE A 160 12.48 -1.10 2.04
CA ILE A 160 11.37 -0.20 1.71
C ILE A 160 11.57 0.45 0.34
N SER A 161 10.50 0.70 -0.38
CA SER A 161 10.52 1.42 -1.66
C SER A 161 9.18 2.10 -1.94
N VAL A 162 9.10 2.83 -3.05
CA VAL A 162 7.88 3.52 -3.48
C VAL A 162 7.69 3.39 -4.99
N VAL A 163 6.45 3.32 -5.44
CA VAL A 163 6.07 3.39 -6.86
C VAL A 163 4.99 4.43 -7.07
N LYS A 164 5.12 5.16 -8.19
CA LYS A 164 4.05 6.02 -8.68
C LYS A 164 3.00 5.16 -9.37
N THR A 165 1.81 5.06 -8.78
CA THR A 165 0.73 4.28 -9.36
C THR A 165 -0.63 4.72 -8.84
N ASN A 166 -1.68 4.35 -9.58
CA ASN A 166 -3.05 4.46 -9.11
C ASN A 166 -3.50 3.11 -8.55
N ALA A 167 -3.42 2.95 -7.23
CA ALA A 167 -3.77 1.70 -6.57
C ALA A 167 -5.24 1.28 -6.83
N MET A 168 -6.19 2.23 -6.94
CA MET A 168 -7.59 1.91 -7.23
C MET A 168 -7.81 1.20 -8.57
N LYS A 169 -6.89 1.38 -9.52
CA LYS A 169 -7.02 0.84 -10.88
C LYS A 169 -6.05 -0.28 -11.18
N LEU A 170 -4.88 -0.26 -10.54
CA LEU A 170 -3.71 -0.99 -11.02
C LEU A 170 -3.09 -1.92 -9.98
N ILE A 171 -3.59 -1.94 -8.75
CA ILE A 171 -2.97 -2.71 -7.66
C ILE A 171 -2.82 -4.21 -8.01
N LEU A 172 -3.80 -4.80 -8.70
CA LEU A 172 -3.78 -6.20 -9.10
C LEU A 172 -2.70 -6.53 -10.17
N ASN A 173 -2.18 -5.52 -10.86
CA ASN A 173 -1.10 -5.72 -11.83
C ASN A 173 0.27 -5.93 -11.17
N TYR A 174 0.39 -5.61 -9.87
CA TYR A 174 1.67 -5.63 -9.16
C TYR A 174 1.92 -6.89 -8.35
N PHE A 175 0.87 -7.60 -7.92
CA PHE A 175 1.01 -8.68 -6.93
C PHE A 175 0.17 -9.90 -7.28
N TYR A 176 0.67 -11.05 -6.87
CA TYR A 176 -0.05 -12.32 -6.98
C TYR A 176 -1.12 -12.46 -5.90
N LYS A 177 -2.08 -13.35 -6.15
CA LYS A 177 -3.09 -13.74 -5.16
C LYS A 177 -2.42 -14.25 -3.88
N GLY A 178 -2.83 -13.69 -2.74
CA GLY A 178 -2.36 -14.13 -1.43
C GLY A 178 -0.88 -13.82 -1.15
N GLN A 179 -0.28 -12.86 -1.86
CA GLN A 179 1.11 -12.45 -1.67
C GLN A 179 1.30 -11.55 -0.45
N ILE A 180 0.34 -10.67 -0.19
CA ILE A 180 0.49 -9.55 0.75
C ILE A 180 0.07 -9.98 2.16
N ASN A 181 0.92 -9.71 3.15
CA ASN A 181 0.63 -9.99 4.55
C ASN A 181 -0.04 -8.80 5.26
N LYS A 182 0.27 -7.57 4.85
CA LYS A 182 -0.29 -6.37 5.47
C LYS A 182 -0.59 -5.29 4.43
N ILE A 183 -1.77 -4.70 4.50
CA ILE A 183 -2.15 -3.52 3.70
C ILE A 183 -2.54 -2.40 4.66
N PHE A 184 -1.95 -1.23 4.47
CA PHE A 184 -2.19 -0.04 5.27
C PHE A 184 -2.88 1.05 4.48
N PHE A 185 -3.86 1.68 5.12
CA PHE A 185 -4.55 2.89 4.67
C PHE A 185 -4.45 3.94 5.78
N CYS A 186 -3.47 4.85 5.65
CA CYS A 186 -3.17 5.85 6.66
C CYS A 186 -3.61 7.22 6.19
N PHE A 187 -4.61 7.81 6.90
CA PHE A 187 -5.10 9.17 6.65
C PHE A 187 -5.50 9.41 5.18
N ALA A 188 -6.25 8.46 4.62
CA ALA A 188 -6.76 8.55 3.26
C ALA A 188 -7.63 9.79 3.04
N ASP A 189 -7.71 10.27 1.79
CA ASP A 189 -8.55 11.44 1.45
C ASP A 189 -10.04 11.13 1.73
N PRO A 190 -10.69 11.87 2.62
CA PRO A 190 -12.06 11.59 3.05
C PRO A 190 -13.12 11.86 1.99
N HIS A 191 -12.82 12.69 0.98
CA HIS A 191 -13.79 13.02 -0.08
C HIS A 191 -15.18 13.38 0.48
N PHE A 192 -15.28 14.45 1.28
CA PHE A 192 -16.47 14.82 2.06
C PHE A 192 -17.77 14.93 1.25
N LYS A 193 -17.71 15.40 0.00
CA LYS A 193 -18.90 15.54 -0.84
C LYS A 193 -19.40 14.17 -1.30
N LYS A 194 -20.69 13.86 -1.04
CA LYS A 194 -21.32 12.56 -1.32
C LYS A 194 -21.04 12.01 -2.74
N TYR A 195 -21.07 12.87 -3.77
CA TYR A 195 -20.78 12.45 -5.15
C TYR A 195 -19.31 12.02 -5.37
N ASN A 196 -18.41 12.39 -4.45
CA ASN A 196 -16.99 11.99 -4.45
C ASN A 196 -16.71 10.71 -3.63
N HIS A 197 -17.66 10.16 -2.87
CA HIS A 197 -17.45 8.94 -2.08
C HIS A 197 -16.97 7.77 -2.93
N ARG A 198 -17.34 7.72 -4.22
CA ARG A 198 -16.81 6.74 -5.19
C ARG A 198 -15.27 6.79 -5.38
N LYS A 199 -14.62 7.85 -4.90
CA LYS A 199 -13.16 8.05 -4.94
C LYS A 199 -12.47 7.58 -3.66
N ARG A 200 -13.23 7.22 -2.62
CA ARG A 200 -12.67 6.67 -1.38
C ARG A 200 -11.98 5.35 -1.68
N ILE A 201 -10.75 5.21 -1.20
CA ILE A 201 -9.90 4.06 -1.47
C ILE A 201 -10.45 2.77 -0.84
N ILE A 202 -11.19 2.87 0.26
CA ILE A 202 -11.93 1.75 0.85
C ILE A 202 -13.40 1.85 0.46
N ASN A 203 -13.84 0.90 -0.34
CA ASN A 203 -15.23 0.75 -0.77
C ASN A 203 -15.51 -0.73 -1.10
N LYS A 204 -16.78 -1.09 -1.23
CA LYS A 204 -17.24 -2.48 -1.42
C LYS A 204 -16.59 -3.22 -2.62
N TYR A 205 -16.15 -2.50 -3.65
CA TYR A 205 -15.54 -3.11 -4.84
C TYR A 205 -14.07 -3.40 -4.63
N LEU A 206 -13.29 -2.41 -4.17
CA LEU A 206 -11.85 -2.53 -3.96
C LEU A 206 -11.51 -3.49 -2.80
N LEU A 207 -12.39 -3.67 -1.84
CA LEU A 207 -12.20 -4.63 -0.76
C LEU A 207 -12.04 -6.07 -1.27
N ASN A 208 -12.66 -6.44 -2.40
CA ASN A 208 -12.43 -7.73 -3.03
C ASN A 208 -11.02 -7.87 -3.59
N ASP A 209 -10.48 -6.78 -4.17
CA ASP A 209 -9.11 -6.76 -4.67
C ASP A 209 -8.11 -6.88 -3.51
N TYR A 210 -8.35 -6.19 -2.40
CA TYR A 210 -7.52 -6.30 -1.20
C TYR A 210 -7.60 -7.70 -0.58
N ALA A 211 -8.79 -8.30 -0.51
CA ALA A 211 -8.96 -9.67 -0.06
C ALA A 211 -8.25 -10.68 -0.98
N TYR A 212 -8.27 -10.44 -2.30
CA TYR A 212 -7.54 -11.28 -3.26
C TYR A 212 -6.03 -11.23 -3.02
N LEU A 213 -5.48 -10.03 -2.78
CA LEU A 213 -4.05 -9.83 -2.58
C LEU A 213 -3.53 -10.32 -1.23
N LEU A 214 -4.36 -10.23 -0.19
CA LEU A 214 -3.97 -10.65 1.15
C LEU A 214 -3.79 -12.17 1.25
N ALA A 215 -2.71 -12.57 1.91
CA ALA A 215 -2.51 -13.94 2.35
C ALA A 215 -3.58 -14.35 3.37
N ASN A 216 -3.71 -15.66 3.61
CA ASN A 216 -4.54 -16.15 4.71
C ASN A 216 -4.06 -15.56 6.04
N LYS A 217 -4.97 -15.04 6.86
CA LYS A 217 -4.66 -14.28 8.08
C LYS A 217 -3.86 -13.00 7.83
N GLY A 218 -3.75 -12.56 6.59
CA GLY A 218 -3.21 -11.25 6.26
C GLY A 218 -4.11 -10.14 6.81
N ARG A 219 -3.53 -8.99 7.15
CA ARG A 219 -4.21 -7.92 7.88
C ARG A 219 -4.37 -6.65 7.06
N LEU A 220 -5.52 -6.03 7.18
CA LEU A 220 -5.85 -4.73 6.63
C LEU A 220 -5.93 -3.73 7.79
N TYR A 221 -5.17 -2.65 7.70
CA TYR A 221 -5.03 -1.62 8.72
C TYR A 221 -5.62 -0.32 8.22
N ILE A 222 -6.44 0.34 9.04
CA ILE A 222 -7.01 1.66 8.77
C ILE A 222 -6.73 2.62 9.91
N ILE A 223 -6.42 3.88 9.60
CA ILE A 223 -6.32 4.97 10.55
C ILE A 223 -6.70 6.29 9.88
N THR A 224 -7.49 7.10 10.56
CA THR A 224 -7.92 8.43 10.09
C THR A 224 -8.25 9.33 11.27
N ASP A 225 -8.22 10.64 11.06
CA ASP A 225 -8.69 11.68 11.97
C ASP A 225 -10.07 12.23 11.57
N VAL A 226 -10.75 11.57 10.62
CA VAL A 226 -12.07 11.91 10.11
C VAL A 226 -13.08 10.82 10.48
N LYS A 227 -13.91 11.07 11.50
CA LYS A 227 -14.88 10.10 12.02
C LYS A 227 -15.84 9.57 10.96
N GLU A 228 -16.36 10.43 10.08
CA GLU A 228 -17.24 10.02 8.98
C GLU A 228 -16.57 9.04 8.03
N LEU A 229 -15.28 9.25 7.73
CA LEU A 229 -14.52 8.33 6.90
C LEU A 229 -14.34 6.99 7.61
N PHE A 230 -13.96 7.02 8.90
CA PHE A 230 -13.80 5.80 9.69
C PHE A 230 -15.07 4.95 9.71
N ASP A 231 -16.23 5.58 9.98
CA ASP A 231 -17.52 4.87 10.01
C ASP A 231 -17.87 4.26 8.64
N TRP A 232 -17.57 4.98 7.56
CA TRP A 232 -17.69 4.47 6.20
C TRP A 232 -16.81 3.25 5.95
N GLU A 233 -15.53 3.31 6.34
CA GLU A 233 -14.57 2.24 6.16
C GLU A 233 -14.99 0.99 6.93
N ILE A 234 -15.30 1.14 8.22
CA ILE A 234 -15.80 0.05 9.07
C ILE A 234 -17.04 -0.61 8.47
N CYS A 235 -18.02 0.19 8.04
CA CYS A 235 -19.25 -0.31 7.45
C CYS A 235 -18.97 -1.17 6.19
N ASN A 236 -18.16 -0.64 5.26
CA ASN A 236 -17.84 -1.35 4.03
C ASN A 236 -17.04 -2.63 4.28
N ILE A 237 -16.05 -2.61 5.21
CA ILE A 237 -15.22 -3.76 5.49
C ILE A 237 -16.05 -4.87 6.16
N LYS A 238 -16.90 -4.55 7.14
CA LYS A 238 -17.76 -5.52 7.83
C LYS A 238 -18.79 -6.16 6.90
N GLN A 239 -19.28 -5.43 5.90
CA GLN A 239 -20.21 -5.97 4.90
C GLN A 239 -19.55 -6.86 3.85
N ASN A 240 -18.23 -6.82 3.71
CA ASN A 240 -17.53 -7.56 2.66
C ASN A 240 -17.48 -9.09 2.90
N GLY A 241 -17.56 -9.56 4.14
CA GLY A 241 -17.53 -10.97 4.49
C GLY A 241 -16.15 -11.65 4.43
N ASN A 242 -15.16 -11.03 3.77
CA ASN A 242 -13.79 -11.57 3.70
C ASN A 242 -12.91 -11.12 4.87
N PHE A 243 -13.43 -10.29 5.76
CA PHE A 243 -12.66 -9.66 6.82
C PHE A 243 -13.34 -9.79 8.18
N LYS A 244 -12.56 -10.08 9.20
CA LYS A 244 -12.97 -10.08 10.61
C LYS A 244 -12.18 -9.03 11.35
N GLU A 245 -12.86 -8.17 12.10
CA GLU A 245 -12.22 -7.18 12.97
C GLU A 245 -11.51 -7.89 14.13
N LEU A 246 -10.29 -7.49 14.43
CA LEU A 246 -9.55 -7.98 15.60
C LEU A 246 -10.15 -7.40 16.88
N SER A 247 -9.97 -8.10 18.00
CA SER A 247 -10.33 -7.60 19.31
C SER A 247 -9.49 -6.38 19.71
N LYS A 248 -9.99 -5.56 20.62
CA LYS A 248 -9.25 -4.39 21.10
C LYS A 248 -7.89 -4.76 21.67
N GLU A 249 -7.82 -5.88 22.42
CA GLU A 249 -6.58 -6.37 23.00
C GLU A 249 -5.56 -6.79 21.95
N GLU A 250 -6.01 -7.40 20.84
CA GLU A 250 -5.12 -7.76 19.72
C GLU A 250 -4.61 -6.52 19.00
N ILE A 251 -5.48 -5.51 18.80
CA ILE A 251 -5.12 -4.25 18.15
C ILE A 251 -4.10 -3.47 18.99
N GLU A 252 -4.30 -3.40 20.32
CA GLU A 252 -3.40 -2.68 21.22
C GLU A 252 -2.01 -3.32 21.33
N LYS A 253 -1.91 -4.64 21.13
CA LYS A 253 -0.65 -5.37 21.13
C LYS A 253 0.08 -5.37 19.77
N ASP A 254 -0.59 -4.89 18.71
CA ASP A 254 0.00 -4.89 17.37
C ASP A 254 0.91 -3.67 17.18
N ILE A 255 2.23 -3.88 17.15
CA ILE A 255 3.24 -2.84 16.97
C ILE A 255 3.04 -2.00 15.70
N PHE A 256 2.41 -2.56 14.67
CA PHE A 256 2.14 -1.83 13.43
C PHE A 256 1.11 -0.71 13.64
N VAL A 257 0.23 -0.84 14.62
CA VAL A 257 -0.69 0.22 15.02
C VAL A 257 0.08 1.43 15.57
N ASP A 258 1.12 1.19 16.35
CA ASP A 258 1.97 2.26 16.86
C ASP A 258 2.75 2.94 15.73
N PHE A 259 3.21 2.20 14.75
CA PHE A 259 3.87 2.79 13.57
C PHE A 259 2.92 3.69 12.77
N MET A 260 1.64 3.31 12.60
CA MET A 260 0.63 4.16 11.96
C MET A 260 0.39 5.46 12.73
N LYS A 261 0.21 5.37 14.05
CA LYS A 261 -0.02 6.53 14.94
C LYS A 261 1.18 7.50 14.94
N ASN A 262 2.38 6.98 14.75
CA ASN A 262 3.62 7.75 14.75
C ASN A 262 4.08 8.21 13.37
N THR A 263 3.22 8.14 12.35
CA THR A 263 3.46 8.82 11.06
C THR A 263 3.48 10.34 11.24
N ASN A 264 3.93 11.08 10.23
CA ASN A 264 3.94 12.55 10.31
C ASN A 264 2.52 13.11 10.49
N GLU A 265 1.54 12.51 9.81
CA GLU A 265 0.13 12.84 9.90
C GLU A 265 -0.42 12.52 11.32
N GLY A 266 -0.11 11.33 11.83
CA GLY A 266 -0.51 10.93 13.17
C GLY A 266 0.08 11.85 14.27
N LYS A 267 1.37 12.17 14.18
CA LYS A 267 2.02 13.12 15.11
C LYS A 267 1.40 14.52 15.04
N LYS A 268 1.00 14.97 13.85
CA LYS A 268 0.29 16.24 13.69
C LYS A 268 -1.06 16.20 14.39
N VAL A 269 -1.85 15.15 14.22
CA VAL A 269 -3.15 14.96 14.88
C VAL A 269 -2.98 14.95 16.40
N GLN A 270 -1.98 14.22 16.92
CA GLN A 270 -1.66 14.19 18.36
C GLN A 270 -1.29 15.59 18.90
N LYS A 271 -0.43 16.32 18.16
CA LYS A 271 -0.01 17.68 18.56
C LYS A 271 -1.19 18.66 18.59
N GLU A 272 -2.18 18.48 17.73
CA GLU A 272 -3.39 19.28 17.65
C GLU A 272 -4.48 18.79 18.62
N ASN A 273 -4.20 17.78 19.47
CA ASN A 273 -5.14 17.15 20.40
C ASN A 273 -6.44 16.68 19.70
N ARG A 274 -6.36 16.24 18.46
CA ARG A 274 -7.49 15.66 17.71
C ARG A 274 -7.55 14.15 17.93
N GLU A 275 -8.74 13.60 17.84
CA GLU A 275 -8.95 12.14 17.91
C GLU A 275 -8.45 11.44 16.67
N MET A 276 -7.97 10.21 16.84
CA MET A 276 -7.65 9.28 15.78
C MET A 276 -8.48 8.01 15.96
N TRP A 277 -9.13 7.62 14.90
CA TRP A 277 -9.86 6.35 14.83
C TRP A 277 -9.07 5.36 13.99
N TYR A 278 -8.93 4.14 14.50
CA TYR A 278 -8.18 3.09 13.83
C TYR A 278 -8.78 1.71 14.12
N SER A 279 -8.61 0.79 13.19
CA SER A 279 -8.95 -0.61 13.38
C SER A 279 -8.08 -1.50 12.53
N VAL A 280 -8.07 -2.79 12.84
CA VAL A 280 -7.34 -3.83 12.12
C VAL A 280 -8.30 -4.97 11.83
N PHE A 281 -8.28 -5.43 10.60
CA PHE A 281 -9.08 -6.54 10.14
C PHE A 281 -8.16 -7.65 9.63
N GLU A 282 -8.48 -8.89 9.98
CA GLU A 282 -7.81 -10.07 9.46
C GLU A 282 -8.64 -10.68 8.34
N LYS A 283 -7.99 -11.06 7.25
CA LYS A 283 -8.63 -11.81 6.17
C LYS A 283 -9.01 -13.19 6.69
N VAL A 284 -10.28 -13.52 6.52
CA VAL A 284 -10.82 -14.86 6.82
C VAL A 284 -10.87 -15.69 5.55
N ASP A 285 -10.68 -16.98 5.67
CA ASP A 285 -10.88 -17.89 4.57
C ASP A 285 -12.38 -17.98 4.23
N SER A 286 -12.69 -17.91 2.95
CA SER A 286 -14.02 -18.29 2.48
C SER A 286 -14.25 -19.77 2.81
N ASN A 287 -15.36 -20.07 3.48
CA ASN A 287 -15.79 -21.45 3.69
C ASN A 287 -16.25 -22.10 2.38
N ILE A 288 -16.48 -21.31 1.34
CA ILE A 288 -16.89 -21.77 0.01
C ILE A 288 -15.65 -22.20 -0.75
N LYS A 289 -15.51 -23.50 -0.95
CA LYS A 289 -14.37 -24.10 -1.66
C LYS A 289 -14.68 -24.51 -3.09
N THR A 290 -15.96 -24.68 -3.40
CA THR A 290 -16.43 -25.15 -4.71
C THR A 290 -17.52 -24.24 -5.27
N VAL A 291 -17.68 -24.28 -6.60
CA VAL A 291 -18.76 -23.56 -7.28
C VAL A 291 -20.14 -24.09 -6.84
N ASN A 292 -20.22 -25.39 -6.53
CA ASN A 292 -21.48 -26.01 -6.08
C ASN A 292 -21.89 -25.47 -4.69
N GLU A 293 -20.95 -25.35 -3.74
CA GLU A 293 -21.22 -24.71 -2.44
C GLU A 293 -21.69 -23.27 -2.58
N LEU A 294 -21.14 -22.53 -3.55
CA LEU A 294 -21.61 -21.17 -3.86
C LEU A 294 -23.06 -21.19 -4.38
N TYR A 295 -23.39 -22.09 -5.28
CA TYR A 295 -24.75 -22.21 -5.80
C TYR A 295 -25.75 -22.62 -4.72
N GLU A 296 -25.40 -23.54 -3.85
CA GLU A 296 -26.25 -23.94 -2.70
C GLU A 296 -26.52 -22.73 -1.80
N MET A 297 -25.47 -21.97 -1.43
CA MET A 297 -25.64 -20.77 -0.62
C MET A 297 -26.51 -19.69 -1.28
N LEU A 298 -26.40 -19.52 -2.60
CA LEU A 298 -27.21 -18.55 -3.35
C LEU A 298 -28.67 -19.00 -3.51
N GLN A 299 -28.95 -20.30 -3.47
CA GLN A 299 -30.33 -20.83 -3.52
C GLN A 299 -31.05 -20.64 -2.20
N PHE A 300 -30.37 -20.81 -1.06
CA PHE A 300 -30.98 -20.56 0.26
C PHE A 300 -31.40 -19.11 0.48
N ASN A 301 -30.70 -18.16 -0.12
CA ASN A 301 -31.05 -16.73 -0.02
C ASN A 301 -32.20 -16.30 -0.94
N LYS A 302 -32.79 -17.20 -1.74
CA LYS A 302 -33.92 -16.89 -2.62
C LYS A 302 -35.28 -17.28 -2.06
N GLU A 303 -35.31 -18.02 -0.95
CA GLU A 303 -36.57 -18.47 -0.31
C GLU A 303 -37.06 -17.51 0.79
N ASP A 304 -36.28 -16.45 1.12
CA ASP A 304 -36.59 -15.46 2.16
C ASP A 304 -37.00 -14.07 1.60
N ASP A 305 -37.25 -13.94 0.29
CA ASP A 305 -37.87 -12.78 -0.37
C ASP A 305 -39.26 -13.21 -0.90
#